data_53649378829709360909f718d82cde47
#
_entry.id   53649378829709360909f718d82cde47
#
_cell.length_a   1.000
_cell.length_b   1.000
_cell.length_c   1.000
_cell.angle_alpha   90.00
_cell.angle_beta   90.00
_cell.angle_gamma   90.00
#
_symmetry.space_group_name_H-M   'P 1'
#
loop_
_entity.id
_entity.type
_entity.pdbx_description
1 polymer ?
#
loop_
_entity_poly.entity_id
_entity_poly.type
_entity_poly.pdbx_seq_one_letter_code
_entity_poly.pdbx_strand_id
1 'polypeptide(L)'
;AEYPLDQGAVKALVSSLAALTGNLRLEGVDAPEDYGLDAPALVAEIELADGQTRTLSLGNETLLGGEYYVSAGEAGVVYVTDVALSSVLSASLDELTQWEEIPQVDDIARLVILGPSASLDQKDYEDSAALTYNPERHWFQTGLQYPSDTDAMRLLLDDVAALAWNGFVAHGVAGEALAEYGLDSAGSTSVVVFVEGQSESALSLVIGASCEDGYYAMLAGSDCVYTMAAESVASLLQATDASVRATDVLRLDWQQVVRVEFDAGTSLVLERIEAEAAEGEEEEASAETVTLNGETVDAAYAREAFEDITSLEGDGFVDGVEVTEPLLTITVYTNLEDFPEITLRFGAHDATSYVLENGVQAPMLVSASSVDTLIRTWSYMP
;
A
#
# COMPACT_ATOMS: atom_id res chain seq x y z
N ALA A 1 10.40 21.15 -25.23
CA ALA A 1 10.75 19.74 -24.99
C ALA A 1 10.15 18.90 -26.10
N GLU A 2 10.85 17.85 -26.53
CA GLU A 2 10.29 16.89 -27.48
C GLU A 2 9.34 15.99 -26.71
N TYR A 3 8.17 15.74 -27.29
CA TYR A 3 7.17 14.87 -26.68
C TYR A 3 7.67 13.41 -26.63
N PRO A 4 7.49 12.66 -25.52
CA PRO A 4 8.03 11.30 -25.37
C PRO A 4 7.17 10.29 -26.14
N LEU A 5 7.39 10.16 -27.45
CA LEU A 5 6.65 9.24 -28.30
C LEU A 5 7.26 7.82 -28.29
N ASP A 6 6.40 6.81 -28.18
CA ASP A 6 6.75 5.41 -28.43
C ASP A 6 7.05 5.23 -29.94
N GLN A 7 8.32 5.06 -30.26
CA GLN A 7 8.79 4.92 -31.63
C GLN A 7 8.24 3.64 -32.31
N GLY A 8 7.93 2.61 -31.52
CA GLY A 8 7.28 1.39 -32.00
C GLY A 8 5.83 1.64 -32.42
N ALA A 9 5.05 2.31 -31.56
CA ALA A 9 3.67 2.68 -31.82
C ALA A 9 3.58 3.65 -33.03
N VAL A 10 4.42 4.70 -33.05
CA VAL A 10 4.48 5.64 -34.17
C VAL A 10 4.84 4.91 -35.49
N LYS A 11 5.81 4.01 -35.47
CA LYS A 11 6.19 3.23 -36.65
C LYS A 11 5.07 2.29 -37.12
N ALA A 12 4.34 1.69 -36.18
CA ALA A 12 3.19 0.85 -36.49
C ALA A 12 2.07 1.67 -37.14
N LEU A 13 1.76 2.86 -36.60
CA LEU A 13 0.80 3.81 -37.17
C LEU A 13 1.18 4.20 -38.60
N VAL A 14 2.42 4.68 -38.82
CA VAL A 14 2.92 5.07 -40.13
C VAL A 14 2.92 3.89 -41.14
N SER A 15 3.29 2.69 -40.69
CA SER A 15 3.26 1.48 -41.51
C SER A 15 1.82 1.09 -41.90
N SER A 16 0.87 1.24 -41.01
CA SER A 16 -0.56 1.00 -41.29
C SER A 16 -1.09 2.02 -42.31
N LEU A 17 -0.75 3.29 -42.15
CA LEU A 17 -1.12 4.33 -43.13
C LEU A 17 -0.50 4.09 -44.51
N ALA A 18 0.76 3.65 -44.55
CA ALA A 18 1.45 3.35 -45.81
C ALA A 18 0.92 2.09 -46.53
N ALA A 19 0.31 1.16 -45.79
CA ALA A 19 -0.26 -0.08 -46.31
C ALA A 19 -1.73 0.03 -46.71
N LEU A 20 -2.34 1.20 -46.57
CA LEU A 20 -3.75 1.40 -46.90
C LEU A 20 -4.06 1.06 -48.33
N THR A 21 -5.14 0.30 -48.51
CA THR A 21 -5.68 -0.08 -49.83
C THR A 21 -7.18 0.22 -49.85
N GLY A 22 -7.63 0.83 -50.94
CA GLY A 22 -9.08 0.97 -51.17
C GLY A 22 -9.64 -0.31 -51.80
N ASN A 23 -10.73 -0.82 -51.24
CA ASN A 23 -11.47 -1.98 -51.76
C ASN A 23 -12.25 -1.61 -53.03
N LEU A 24 -12.72 -0.35 -53.10
CA LEU A 24 -13.46 0.17 -54.25
C LEU A 24 -13.04 1.63 -54.51
N ARG A 25 -12.98 2.00 -55.79
CA ARG A 25 -12.73 3.39 -56.24
C ARG A 25 -13.96 3.88 -56.99
N LEU A 26 -14.60 4.92 -56.48
CA LEU A 26 -15.71 5.61 -57.12
C LEU A 26 -15.20 6.85 -57.84
N GLU A 27 -15.57 7.01 -59.11
CA GLU A 27 -15.15 8.13 -59.96
C GLU A 27 -16.40 9.00 -60.33
N GLY A 28 -16.18 10.26 -60.65
CA GLY A 28 -17.26 11.15 -61.04
C GLY A 28 -18.20 11.53 -59.89
N VAL A 29 -17.64 11.60 -58.69
CA VAL A 29 -18.38 12.03 -57.48
C VAL A 29 -18.50 13.54 -57.50
N ASP A 30 -19.72 14.04 -57.76
CA ASP A 30 -20.04 15.48 -57.80
C ASP A 30 -20.54 16.02 -56.47
N ALA A 31 -21.01 15.14 -55.55
CA ALA A 31 -21.58 15.47 -54.25
C ALA A 31 -20.82 14.76 -53.11
N PRO A 32 -19.69 15.31 -52.61
CA PRO A 32 -18.93 14.71 -51.51
C PRO A 32 -19.73 14.66 -50.19
N GLU A 33 -20.77 15.50 -50.02
CA GLU A 33 -21.67 15.48 -48.88
C GLU A 33 -22.45 14.16 -48.74
N ASP A 34 -22.75 13.45 -49.85
CA ASP A 34 -23.42 12.14 -49.81
C ASP A 34 -22.57 11.06 -49.10
N TYR A 35 -21.29 11.30 -49.01
CA TYR A 35 -20.28 10.40 -48.43
C TYR A 35 -19.74 10.90 -47.06
N GLY A 36 -20.27 12.05 -46.56
CA GLY A 36 -19.77 12.68 -45.35
C GLY A 36 -18.38 13.32 -45.47
N LEU A 37 -17.96 13.68 -46.69
CA LEU A 37 -16.63 14.21 -46.97
C LEU A 37 -16.59 15.74 -47.05
N ASP A 38 -17.73 16.39 -46.94
CA ASP A 38 -17.88 17.85 -46.74
C ASP A 38 -17.57 18.29 -45.31
N ALA A 39 -17.84 17.38 -44.34
CA ALA A 39 -17.50 17.51 -42.94
C ALA A 39 -16.93 16.18 -42.39
N PRO A 40 -15.72 15.78 -42.80
CA PRO A 40 -15.16 14.47 -42.49
C PRO A 40 -14.99 14.31 -40.99
N ALA A 41 -15.26 13.09 -40.52
CA ALA A 41 -15.12 12.75 -39.10
C ALA A 41 -13.66 12.84 -38.63
N LEU A 42 -12.71 12.54 -39.53
CA LEU A 42 -11.27 12.63 -39.25
C LEU A 42 -10.52 13.11 -40.50
N VAL A 43 -9.46 13.88 -40.29
CA VAL A 43 -8.55 14.32 -41.34
C VAL A 43 -7.11 14.03 -40.92
N ALA A 44 -6.39 13.26 -41.73
CA ALA A 44 -4.95 13.05 -41.54
C ALA A 44 -4.17 13.80 -42.60
N GLU A 45 -3.24 14.64 -42.18
CA GLU A 45 -2.25 15.27 -43.06
C GLU A 45 -0.92 14.53 -42.90
N ILE A 46 -0.42 14.00 -44.01
CA ILE A 46 0.81 13.19 -44.04
C ILE A 46 1.85 13.92 -44.89
N GLU A 47 2.92 14.38 -44.24
CA GLU A 47 4.08 14.92 -44.94
C GLU A 47 5.03 13.77 -45.33
N LEU A 48 5.33 13.67 -46.62
CA LEU A 48 6.22 12.68 -47.15
C LEU A 48 7.67 13.17 -47.10
N ALA A 49 8.64 12.26 -47.16
CA ALA A 49 10.05 12.57 -47.10
C ALA A 49 10.57 13.49 -48.25
N ASP A 50 9.81 13.61 -49.33
CA ASP A 50 10.07 14.52 -50.44
C ASP A 50 9.45 15.91 -50.28
N GLY A 51 8.78 16.18 -49.12
CA GLY A 51 8.10 17.43 -48.80
C GLY A 51 6.69 17.55 -49.39
N GLN A 52 6.17 16.51 -50.05
CA GLN A 52 4.78 16.51 -50.50
C GLN A 52 3.83 16.20 -49.31
N THR A 53 2.71 16.90 -49.27
CA THR A 53 1.66 16.60 -48.31
C THR A 53 0.55 15.78 -48.97
N ARG A 54 0.07 14.76 -48.25
CA ARG A 54 -1.10 13.96 -48.61
C ARG A 54 -2.14 14.15 -47.52
N THR A 55 -3.40 14.37 -47.93
CA THR A 55 -4.52 14.47 -47.01
C THR A 55 -5.44 13.28 -47.20
N LEU A 56 -5.73 12.57 -46.14
CA LEU A 56 -6.78 11.55 -46.06
C LEU A 56 -7.94 12.07 -45.22
N SER A 57 -9.14 12.05 -45.77
CA SER A 57 -10.36 12.45 -45.08
C SER A 57 -11.29 11.26 -44.95
N LEU A 58 -11.70 10.95 -43.70
CA LEU A 58 -12.62 9.85 -43.39
C LEU A 58 -14.05 10.41 -43.36
N GLY A 59 -14.90 9.90 -44.24
CA GLY A 59 -16.33 10.20 -44.34
C GLY A 59 -17.19 9.22 -43.53
N ASN A 60 -18.45 9.05 -43.99
CA ASN A 60 -19.42 8.20 -43.37
C ASN A 60 -19.08 6.72 -43.53
N GLU A 61 -19.57 5.89 -42.62
CA GLU A 61 -19.64 4.44 -42.79
C GLU A 61 -20.60 4.08 -43.93
N THR A 62 -20.27 3.03 -44.69
CA THR A 62 -21.13 2.55 -45.76
C THR A 62 -22.44 1.95 -45.22
N LEU A 63 -23.49 1.95 -46.04
CA LEU A 63 -24.81 1.41 -45.64
C LEU A 63 -24.80 -0.08 -45.26
N LEU A 64 -23.80 -0.82 -45.70
CA LEU A 64 -23.64 -2.23 -45.35
C LEU A 64 -22.92 -2.45 -44.04
N GLY A 65 -22.30 -1.40 -43.49
CA GLY A 65 -21.47 -1.44 -42.28
C GLY A 65 -20.08 -2.03 -42.52
N GLY A 66 -19.14 -1.67 -41.66
CA GLY A 66 -17.80 -2.22 -41.66
C GLY A 66 -16.82 -1.65 -42.69
N GLU A 67 -17.24 -0.70 -43.53
CA GLU A 67 -16.40 0.00 -44.50
C GLU A 67 -16.70 1.50 -44.44
N TYR A 68 -15.72 2.34 -44.78
CA TYR A 68 -15.81 3.78 -44.72
C TYR A 68 -15.48 4.43 -46.07
N TYR A 69 -16.14 5.57 -46.37
CA TYR A 69 -15.77 6.40 -47.51
C TYR A 69 -14.53 7.26 -47.14
N VAL A 70 -13.57 7.31 -48.05
CA VAL A 70 -12.30 8.03 -47.85
C VAL A 70 -11.98 8.87 -49.06
N SER A 71 -11.58 10.10 -48.85
CA SER A 71 -10.94 10.96 -49.87
C SER A 71 -9.42 10.99 -49.68
N ALA A 72 -8.67 10.81 -50.74
CA ALA A 72 -7.22 10.97 -50.79
C ALA A 72 -6.79 12.32 -51.42
N GLY A 73 -7.72 13.28 -51.48
CA GLY A 73 -7.45 14.60 -52.07
C GLY A 73 -7.61 14.66 -53.61
N GLU A 74 -8.01 13.57 -54.28
CA GLU A 74 -8.28 13.54 -55.70
C GLU A 74 -9.72 14.11 -55.97
N ALA A 75 -9.84 15.12 -56.81
CA ALA A 75 -11.14 15.71 -57.12
C ALA A 75 -12.06 14.70 -57.83
N GLY A 76 -13.28 14.52 -57.31
CA GLY A 76 -14.29 13.64 -57.85
C GLY A 76 -14.00 12.13 -57.67
N VAL A 77 -13.11 11.80 -56.75
CA VAL A 77 -12.76 10.39 -56.44
C VAL A 77 -12.97 10.12 -54.96
N VAL A 78 -13.69 9.05 -54.67
CA VAL A 78 -13.91 8.53 -53.29
C VAL A 78 -13.52 7.04 -53.26
N TYR A 79 -12.82 6.65 -52.24
CA TYR A 79 -12.44 5.27 -52.00
C TYR A 79 -13.34 4.68 -50.92
N VAL A 80 -13.48 3.38 -50.97
CA VAL A 80 -14.11 2.60 -49.87
C VAL A 80 -13.00 1.74 -49.25
N THR A 81 -12.85 1.82 -47.96
CA THR A 81 -11.84 1.08 -47.23
C THR A 81 -12.48 0.40 -46.00
N ASP A 82 -11.77 -0.60 -45.46
CA ASP A 82 -12.23 -1.34 -44.28
C ASP A 82 -12.10 -0.54 -42.97
N VAL A 83 -12.65 -1.13 -41.88
CA VAL A 83 -12.66 -0.56 -40.53
C VAL A 83 -11.25 -0.25 -39.98
N ALA A 84 -10.22 -0.93 -40.48
CA ALA A 84 -8.86 -0.78 -39.97
C ALA A 84 -8.35 0.67 -40.10
N LEU A 85 -8.80 1.41 -41.11
CA LEU A 85 -8.45 2.81 -41.27
C LEU A 85 -9.03 3.70 -40.14
N SER A 86 -10.25 3.49 -39.72
CA SER A 86 -10.86 4.33 -38.68
C SER A 86 -10.11 4.19 -37.35
N SER A 87 -9.72 2.98 -36.98
CA SER A 87 -8.92 2.76 -35.75
C SER A 87 -7.52 3.35 -35.85
N VAL A 88 -6.88 3.27 -37.03
CA VAL A 88 -5.56 3.89 -37.25
C VAL A 88 -5.62 5.40 -37.16
N LEU A 89 -6.65 6.05 -37.75
CA LEU A 89 -6.82 7.49 -37.73
C LEU A 89 -7.34 8.04 -36.40
N SER A 90 -7.95 7.21 -35.55
CA SER A 90 -8.42 7.60 -34.23
C SER A 90 -7.40 7.37 -33.12
N ALA A 91 -6.15 6.97 -33.46
CA ALA A 91 -5.10 6.80 -32.46
C ALA A 91 -4.91 8.08 -31.63
N SER A 92 -5.02 7.96 -30.35
CA SER A 92 -4.84 9.07 -29.41
C SER A 92 -3.36 9.36 -29.17
N LEU A 93 -3.04 10.55 -28.71
CA LEU A 93 -1.68 10.90 -28.32
C LEU A 93 -1.20 10.01 -27.15
N ASP A 94 -2.11 9.63 -26.27
CA ASP A 94 -1.87 8.72 -25.16
C ASP A 94 -1.37 7.34 -25.64
N GLU A 95 -2.01 6.77 -26.66
CA GLU A 95 -1.58 5.49 -27.27
C GLU A 95 -0.22 5.57 -28.00
N LEU A 96 0.19 6.78 -28.37
CA LEU A 96 1.48 7.04 -29.02
C LEU A 96 2.55 7.53 -28.07
N THR A 97 2.22 7.72 -26.79
CA THR A 97 3.18 8.20 -25.78
C THR A 97 3.94 7.03 -25.17
N GLN A 98 5.24 7.20 -25.01
CA GLN A 98 6.06 6.29 -24.22
C GLN A 98 5.88 6.66 -22.75
N TRP A 99 5.16 5.83 -22.00
CA TRP A 99 4.99 6.02 -20.57
C TRP A 99 6.27 5.69 -19.81
N GLU A 100 6.52 6.43 -18.75
CA GLU A 100 7.58 6.08 -17.80
C GLU A 100 7.17 4.80 -17.05
N GLU A 101 8.14 3.95 -16.78
CA GLU A 101 7.90 2.77 -15.95
C GLU A 101 7.97 3.14 -14.48
N ILE A 102 6.98 2.71 -13.67
CA ILE A 102 7.10 2.76 -12.23
C ILE A 102 8.13 1.70 -11.82
N PRO A 103 9.21 2.09 -11.12
CA PRO A 103 10.19 1.11 -10.66
C PRO A 103 9.55 0.04 -9.81
N GLN A 104 9.73 -1.22 -10.18
CA GLN A 104 9.35 -2.36 -9.33
C GLN A 104 10.38 -2.48 -8.22
N VAL A 105 9.92 -2.58 -6.99
CA VAL A 105 10.77 -2.55 -5.81
C VAL A 105 10.54 -3.82 -4.98
N ASP A 106 11.59 -4.62 -4.87
CA ASP A 106 11.67 -5.77 -3.98
C ASP A 106 12.56 -5.40 -2.78
N ASP A 107 12.48 -6.16 -1.70
CA ASP A 107 13.31 -6.01 -0.49
C ASP A 107 13.25 -4.59 0.12
N ILE A 108 12.03 -4.10 0.32
CA ILE A 108 11.78 -2.78 0.88
C ILE A 108 12.27 -2.73 2.33
N ALA A 109 13.23 -1.84 2.61
CA ALA A 109 13.79 -1.64 3.94
C ALA A 109 13.19 -0.45 4.69
N ARG A 110 12.61 0.53 3.98
CA ARG A 110 11.92 1.67 4.59
C ARG A 110 10.86 2.22 3.64
N LEU A 111 9.69 2.52 4.19
CA LEU A 111 8.58 3.18 3.50
C LEU A 111 8.26 4.50 4.21
N VAL A 112 8.27 5.59 3.45
CA VAL A 112 7.91 6.94 3.93
C VAL A 112 6.76 7.47 3.09
N ILE A 113 5.65 7.85 3.73
CA ILE A 113 4.51 8.47 3.07
C ILE A 113 4.18 9.76 3.82
N LEU A 114 4.24 10.88 3.10
CA LEU A 114 3.99 12.20 3.69
C LEU A 114 3.00 12.98 2.81
N GLY A 115 1.93 13.45 3.40
CA GLY A 115 0.89 14.19 2.69
C GLY A 115 -0.10 14.89 3.62
N PRO A 116 -1.15 15.51 3.07
CA PRO A 116 -2.13 16.22 3.87
C PRO A 116 -2.87 15.35 4.91
N SER A 117 -3.06 14.07 4.61
CA SER A 117 -3.73 13.09 5.48
C SER A 117 -2.87 11.86 5.76
N ALA A 118 -1.64 11.82 5.24
CA ALA A 118 -0.71 10.70 5.42
C ALA A 118 0.53 11.16 6.18
N SER A 119 0.97 10.37 7.15
CA SER A 119 2.19 10.57 7.92
C SER A 119 2.70 9.23 8.41
N LEU A 120 3.52 8.58 7.59
CA LEU A 120 4.08 7.26 7.86
C LEU A 120 5.58 7.28 7.59
N ASP A 121 6.36 6.77 8.54
CA ASP A 121 7.79 6.51 8.38
C ASP A 121 8.14 5.20 9.09
N GLN A 122 8.14 4.11 8.34
CA GLN A 122 8.35 2.77 8.83
C GLN A 122 9.62 2.17 8.27
N LYS A 123 10.38 1.49 9.11
CA LYS A 123 11.63 0.85 8.75
C LYS A 123 11.63 -0.61 9.19
N ASP A 124 12.13 -1.48 8.33
CA ASP A 124 12.46 -2.87 8.65
C ASP A 124 13.81 -2.95 9.37
N TYR A 125 13.89 -3.75 10.42
CA TYR A 125 15.11 -4.00 11.19
C TYR A 125 15.43 -5.48 11.16
N GLU A 126 16.61 -5.85 10.69
CA GLU A 126 17.08 -7.25 10.60
C GLU A 126 17.06 -7.99 11.92
N ASP A 127 17.31 -7.28 13.02
CA ASP A 127 17.32 -7.83 14.39
C ASP A 127 16.23 -7.16 15.23
N SER A 128 14.98 -7.54 14.94
CA SER A 128 13.81 -7.01 15.66
C SER A 128 13.74 -7.50 17.11
N ALA A 129 14.38 -8.63 17.45
CA ALA A 129 14.41 -9.15 18.81
C ALA A 129 15.10 -8.20 19.80
N ALA A 130 16.02 -7.35 19.32
CA ALA A 130 16.63 -6.30 20.14
C ALA A 130 15.67 -5.15 20.49
N LEU A 131 14.52 -5.01 19.78
CA LEU A 131 13.57 -3.92 19.93
C LEU A 131 12.22 -4.36 20.50
N THR A 132 11.94 -5.68 20.48
CA THR A 132 10.70 -6.26 20.97
C THR A 132 10.95 -7.70 21.46
N TYR A 133 10.09 -8.17 22.38
CA TYR A 133 10.07 -9.57 22.82
C TYR A 133 9.40 -10.50 21.79
N ASN A 134 8.95 -9.99 20.65
CA ASN A 134 8.40 -10.78 19.56
C ASN A 134 9.37 -10.80 18.36
N PRO A 135 10.09 -11.90 18.10
CA PRO A 135 11.05 -12.00 17.02
C PRO A 135 10.43 -11.99 15.61
N GLU A 136 9.10 -12.12 15.49
CA GLU A 136 8.40 -12.03 14.21
C GLU A 136 8.11 -10.58 13.80
N ARG A 137 8.39 -9.60 14.67
CA ARG A 137 8.21 -8.18 14.41
C ARG A 137 9.48 -7.58 13.83
N HIS A 138 9.42 -7.15 12.57
CA HIS A 138 10.52 -6.53 11.85
C HIS A 138 10.28 -5.04 11.62
N TRP A 139 9.04 -4.62 11.39
CA TRP A 139 8.70 -3.23 11.09
C TRP A 139 8.46 -2.39 12.33
N PHE A 140 9.07 -1.18 12.35
CA PHE A 140 8.97 -0.23 13.45
C PHE A 140 8.86 1.20 12.93
N GLN A 141 8.13 2.04 13.66
CA GLN A 141 8.13 3.47 13.42
C GLN A 141 9.54 4.04 13.60
N THR A 142 10.05 4.72 12.57
CA THR A 142 11.42 5.26 12.56
C THR A 142 11.59 6.30 13.68
N GLY A 143 12.64 6.12 14.47
CA GLY A 143 13.02 7.04 15.55
C GLY A 143 12.33 6.82 16.89
N LEU A 144 11.17 6.14 16.94
CA LEU A 144 10.42 5.88 18.18
C LEU A 144 10.45 4.40 18.59
N GLN A 145 10.89 3.52 17.71
CA GLN A 145 10.99 2.08 17.95
C GLN A 145 9.66 1.42 18.38
N TYR A 146 8.53 1.97 17.89
CA TYR A 146 7.24 1.34 18.11
C TYR A 146 7.03 0.21 17.10
N PRO A 147 6.65 -0.99 17.57
CA PRO A 147 6.40 -2.11 16.68
C PRO A 147 5.15 -1.87 15.84
N SER A 148 5.21 -2.31 14.59
CA SER A 148 4.12 -2.22 13.64
C SER A 148 3.41 -3.57 13.51
N ASP A 149 2.15 -3.52 13.13
CA ASP A 149 1.39 -4.71 12.78
C ASP A 149 1.91 -5.26 11.45
N THR A 150 2.34 -6.52 11.45
CA THR A 150 2.95 -7.17 10.29
C THR A 150 1.99 -7.29 9.12
N ASP A 151 0.70 -7.58 9.38
CA ASP A 151 -0.31 -7.72 8.33
C ASP A 151 -0.68 -6.36 7.74
N ALA A 152 -0.83 -5.32 8.58
CA ALA A 152 -1.09 -3.97 8.11
C ALA A 152 0.07 -3.44 7.24
N MET A 153 1.31 -3.68 7.65
CA MET A 153 2.48 -3.30 6.84
C MET A 153 2.53 -4.09 5.53
N ARG A 154 2.29 -5.40 5.56
CA ARG A 154 2.27 -6.22 4.35
C ARG A 154 1.24 -5.72 3.33
N LEU A 155 0.03 -5.35 3.78
CA LEU A 155 -0.99 -4.77 2.89
C LEU A 155 -0.52 -3.48 2.23
N LEU A 156 0.12 -2.56 2.96
CA LEU A 156 0.69 -1.34 2.38
C LEU A 156 1.81 -1.63 1.38
N LEU A 157 2.67 -2.59 1.67
CA LEU A 157 3.75 -3.00 0.76
C LEU A 157 3.20 -3.65 -0.51
N ASP A 158 2.14 -4.47 -0.39
CA ASP A 158 1.43 -5.06 -1.53
C ASP A 158 0.80 -3.95 -2.40
N ASP A 159 0.21 -2.91 -1.80
CA ASP A 159 -0.33 -1.76 -2.51
C ASP A 159 0.77 -0.98 -3.25
N VAL A 160 1.94 -0.79 -2.63
CA VAL A 160 3.11 -0.15 -3.29
C VAL A 160 3.59 -1.00 -4.46
N ALA A 161 3.66 -2.32 -4.33
CA ALA A 161 4.07 -3.23 -5.40
C ALA A 161 3.06 -3.29 -6.56
N ALA A 162 1.80 -3.01 -6.29
CA ALA A 162 0.72 -3.00 -7.27
C ALA A 162 0.53 -1.66 -8.00
N LEU A 163 1.34 -0.63 -7.71
CA LEU A 163 1.23 0.68 -8.33
C LEU A 163 1.36 0.61 -9.86
N ALA A 164 0.43 1.20 -10.57
CA ALA A 164 0.41 1.26 -12.02
C ALA A 164 -0.24 2.57 -12.49
N TRP A 165 0.23 3.06 -13.63
CA TRP A 165 -0.44 4.17 -14.31
C TRP A 165 -1.77 3.71 -14.90
N ASN A 166 -2.79 4.57 -14.81
CA ASN A 166 -4.10 4.36 -15.41
C ASN A 166 -4.23 5.10 -16.76
N GLY A 167 -3.60 6.26 -16.91
CA GLY A 167 -3.61 7.07 -18.12
C GLY A 167 -2.50 8.11 -18.14
N PHE A 168 -2.12 8.56 -19.34
CA PHE A 168 -1.21 9.68 -19.54
C PHE A 168 -2.00 10.98 -19.64
N VAL A 169 -1.52 12.04 -18.98
CA VAL A 169 -2.23 13.34 -18.92
C VAL A 169 -1.49 14.44 -19.65
N ALA A 170 -0.21 14.66 -19.30
CA ALA A 170 0.55 15.79 -19.81
C ALA A 170 2.06 15.53 -19.75
N HIS A 171 2.80 16.24 -20.62
CA HIS A 171 4.26 16.27 -20.64
C HIS A 171 4.76 17.72 -20.55
N GLY A 172 5.95 17.91 -19.98
CA GLY A 172 6.57 19.22 -19.83
C GLY A 172 6.00 20.03 -18.67
N VAL A 173 5.38 19.38 -17.69
CA VAL A 173 4.78 20.00 -16.52
C VAL A 173 5.85 20.25 -15.46
N ALA A 174 6.11 21.50 -15.12
CA ALA A 174 7.11 21.88 -14.12
C ALA A 174 6.76 23.20 -13.42
N GLY A 175 7.37 23.42 -12.24
CA GLY A 175 7.23 24.67 -11.50
C GLY A 175 5.79 24.97 -11.08
N GLU A 176 5.28 26.16 -11.42
CA GLU A 176 3.94 26.58 -11.02
C GLU A 176 2.81 25.76 -11.66
N ALA A 177 3.06 25.12 -12.82
CA ALA A 177 2.08 24.28 -13.49
C ALA A 177 1.73 22.99 -12.70
N LEU A 178 2.59 22.54 -11.78
CA LEU A 178 2.32 21.40 -10.90
C LEU A 178 1.10 21.62 -10.01
N ALA A 179 0.82 22.88 -9.64
CA ALA A 179 -0.31 23.22 -8.78
C ALA A 179 -1.67 22.96 -9.44
N GLU A 180 -1.75 22.96 -10.78
CA GLU A 180 -2.96 22.63 -11.53
C GLU A 180 -3.41 21.19 -11.29
N TYR A 181 -2.43 20.29 -11.08
CA TYR A 181 -2.64 18.87 -10.82
C TYR A 181 -2.58 18.52 -9.31
N GLY A 182 -2.38 19.53 -8.44
CA GLY A 182 -2.14 19.32 -7.01
C GLY A 182 -0.84 18.56 -6.70
N LEU A 183 0.12 18.61 -7.64
CA LEU A 183 1.43 17.94 -7.53
C LEU A 183 2.50 18.84 -6.91
N ASP A 184 2.13 20.02 -6.46
CA ASP A 184 2.98 20.89 -5.66
C ASP A 184 3.09 20.37 -4.20
N SER A 185 4.11 20.82 -3.49
CA SER A 185 4.41 20.34 -2.12
C SER A 185 3.33 20.62 -1.08
N ALA A 186 2.35 21.49 -1.40
CA ALA A 186 1.30 21.88 -0.46
C ALA A 186 0.08 20.94 -0.51
N GLY A 187 -0.21 20.35 -1.68
CA GLY A 187 -1.40 19.54 -1.93
C GLY A 187 -1.13 18.05 -2.17
N SER A 188 0.14 17.67 -2.38
CA SER A 188 0.50 16.32 -2.79
C SER A 188 0.82 15.41 -1.63
N THR A 189 0.69 14.10 -1.87
CA THR A 189 1.23 13.03 -1.03
C THR A 189 2.45 12.43 -1.71
N SER A 190 3.57 12.38 -1.00
CA SER A 190 4.83 11.77 -1.45
C SER A 190 4.95 10.35 -0.90
N VAL A 191 5.23 9.38 -1.75
CA VAL A 191 5.53 7.99 -1.40
C VAL A 191 6.98 7.72 -1.78
N VAL A 192 7.82 7.42 -0.79
CA VAL A 192 9.25 7.19 -0.97
C VAL A 192 9.63 5.82 -0.41
N VAL A 193 10.26 5.01 -1.24
CA VAL A 193 10.67 3.65 -0.90
C VAL A 193 12.18 3.53 -0.94
N PHE A 194 12.75 2.93 0.09
CA PHE A 194 14.17 2.60 0.16
C PHE A 194 14.33 1.09 0.25
N VAL A 195 15.32 0.57 -0.44
CA VAL A 195 15.70 -0.84 -0.37
C VAL A 195 16.95 -1.02 0.47
N GLU A 196 17.18 -2.22 0.95
CA GLU A 196 18.33 -2.53 1.78
C GLU A 196 19.65 -2.21 1.08
N GLY A 197 20.61 -1.65 1.83
CA GLY A 197 21.95 -1.32 1.35
C GLY A 197 22.04 -0.11 0.41
N GLN A 198 20.93 0.55 0.08
CA GLN A 198 20.91 1.75 -0.76
C GLN A 198 20.63 3.01 0.06
N SER A 199 21.36 4.09 -0.23
CA SER A 199 21.15 5.40 0.40
C SER A 199 20.16 6.28 -0.36
N GLU A 200 19.94 6.00 -1.64
CA GLU A 200 18.98 6.70 -2.49
C GLU A 200 17.65 5.94 -2.54
N SER A 201 16.55 6.66 -2.74
CA SER A 201 15.25 6.05 -2.88
C SER A 201 15.15 5.21 -4.16
N ALA A 202 14.64 3.99 -4.04
CA ALA A 202 14.37 3.11 -5.18
C ALA A 202 13.11 3.54 -5.94
N LEU A 203 12.11 4.11 -5.23
CA LEU A 203 10.91 4.70 -5.80
C LEU A 203 10.64 6.04 -5.09
N SER A 204 10.29 7.06 -5.85
CA SER A 204 9.75 8.31 -5.35
C SER A 204 8.58 8.72 -6.22
N LEU A 205 7.37 8.62 -5.70
CA LEU A 205 6.11 8.92 -6.36
C LEU A 205 5.46 10.12 -5.69
N VAL A 206 4.85 11.00 -6.46
CA VAL A 206 4.04 12.14 -5.98
C VAL A 206 2.62 11.93 -6.46
N ILE A 207 1.65 11.92 -5.54
CA ILE A 207 0.21 11.79 -5.81
C ILE A 207 -0.43 13.14 -5.49
N GLY A 208 -1.15 13.69 -6.47
CA GLY A 208 -1.75 15.03 -6.42
C GLY A 208 -3.26 15.03 -6.19
N ALA A 209 -3.94 15.96 -6.84
CA ALA A 209 -5.39 16.14 -6.71
C ALA A 209 -6.17 14.97 -7.35
N SER A 210 -7.40 14.76 -6.87
CA SER A 210 -8.34 13.82 -7.48
C SER A 210 -8.83 14.33 -8.84
N CYS A 211 -9.08 13.39 -9.75
CA CYS A 211 -9.64 13.64 -11.08
C CYS A 211 -10.76 12.62 -11.38
N GLU A 212 -11.35 12.68 -12.58
CA GLU A 212 -12.42 11.76 -12.99
C GLU A 212 -11.98 10.29 -12.96
N ASP A 213 -10.72 10.02 -13.38
CA ASP A 213 -10.14 8.68 -13.49
C ASP A 213 -9.33 8.24 -12.25
N GLY A 214 -9.40 8.99 -11.13
CA GLY A 214 -8.69 8.69 -9.90
C GLY A 214 -7.89 9.87 -9.34
N TYR A 215 -6.56 9.80 -9.37
CA TYR A 215 -5.66 10.85 -8.88
C TYR A 215 -4.58 11.15 -9.91
N TYR A 216 -4.20 12.42 -10.04
CA TYR A 216 -2.99 12.79 -10.76
C TYR A 216 -1.75 12.30 -10.01
N ALA A 217 -0.76 11.82 -10.76
CA ALA A 217 0.49 11.36 -10.17
C ALA A 217 1.68 11.55 -11.12
N MET A 218 2.90 11.58 -10.56
CA MET A 218 4.14 11.66 -11.30
C MET A 218 5.28 11.01 -10.52
N LEU A 219 6.31 10.55 -11.22
CA LEU A 219 7.57 10.22 -10.57
C LEU A 219 8.31 11.50 -10.16
N ALA A 220 8.96 11.50 -9.00
CA ALA A 220 9.71 12.66 -8.54
C ALA A 220 10.84 12.98 -9.53
N GLY A 221 10.87 14.25 -9.98
CA GLY A 221 11.86 14.71 -10.98
C GLY A 221 11.49 14.46 -12.42
N SER A 222 10.37 13.82 -12.70
CA SER A 222 9.75 13.76 -14.02
C SER A 222 9.06 15.07 -14.37
N ASP A 223 8.74 15.26 -15.64
CA ASP A 223 7.87 16.31 -16.16
C ASP A 223 6.59 15.73 -16.82
N CYS A 224 6.36 14.43 -16.67
CA CYS A 224 5.18 13.73 -17.16
C CYS A 224 4.16 13.55 -16.03
N VAL A 225 2.90 13.86 -16.31
CA VAL A 225 1.76 13.67 -15.41
C VAL A 225 0.91 12.50 -15.92
N TYR A 226 0.54 11.63 -15.01
CA TYR A 226 -0.30 10.46 -15.24
C TYR A 226 -1.52 10.49 -14.34
N THR A 227 -2.45 9.56 -14.55
CA THR A 227 -3.48 9.20 -13.57
C THR A 227 -3.18 7.85 -12.94
N MET A 228 -3.64 7.65 -11.71
CA MET A 228 -3.68 6.37 -10.99
C MET A 228 -5.09 6.12 -10.51
N ALA A 229 -5.54 4.86 -10.55
CA ALA A 229 -6.86 4.49 -10.08
C ALA A 229 -7.02 4.83 -8.59
N ALA A 230 -8.22 5.29 -8.20
CA ALA A 230 -8.48 5.73 -6.83
C ALA A 230 -8.26 4.60 -5.80
N GLU A 231 -8.67 3.38 -6.14
CA GLU A 231 -8.49 2.20 -5.29
C GLU A 231 -7.02 1.83 -5.08
N SER A 232 -6.14 2.07 -6.06
CA SER A 232 -4.71 1.73 -5.97
C SER A 232 -3.91 2.63 -5.03
N VAL A 233 -4.44 3.81 -4.70
CA VAL A 233 -3.73 4.80 -3.86
C VAL A 233 -4.46 5.14 -2.56
N ALA A 234 -5.67 4.60 -2.35
CA ALA A 234 -6.54 4.99 -1.24
C ALA A 234 -5.89 4.74 0.14
N SER A 235 -5.25 3.60 0.34
CA SER A 235 -4.53 3.24 1.56
C SER A 235 -3.33 4.16 1.79
N LEU A 236 -2.56 4.44 0.74
CA LEU A 236 -1.36 5.28 0.79
C LEU A 236 -1.69 6.73 1.16
N LEU A 237 -2.80 7.27 0.65
CA LEU A 237 -3.24 8.64 0.94
C LEU A 237 -3.67 8.86 2.38
N GLN A 238 -3.93 7.80 3.15
CA GLN A 238 -4.37 7.85 4.55
C GLN A 238 -3.43 7.12 5.50
N ALA A 239 -2.32 6.58 5.00
CA ALA A 239 -1.36 5.83 5.80
C ALA A 239 -0.70 6.72 6.87
N THR A 240 -0.78 6.28 8.11
CA THR A 240 -0.12 6.93 9.25
C THR A 240 0.61 5.89 10.09
N ASP A 241 1.60 6.33 10.87
CA ASP A 241 2.26 5.43 11.82
C ASP A 241 1.27 4.81 12.81
N ALA A 242 0.24 5.55 13.20
CA ALA A 242 -0.82 5.05 14.08
C ALA A 242 -1.68 3.96 13.42
N SER A 243 -1.90 4.04 12.10
CA SER A 243 -2.75 3.07 11.36
C SER A 243 -2.10 1.70 11.19
N VAL A 244 -0.77 1.63 11.31
CA VAL A 244 -0.01 0.37 11.19
C VAL A 244 0.60 -0.08 12.52
N ARG A 245 0.39 0.67 13.62
CA ARG A 245 0.95 0.33 14.91
C ARG A 245 0.31 -0.94 15.46
N ALA A 246 1.11 -1.83 16.04
CA ALA A 246 0.64 -3.04 16.69
C ALA A 246 -0.23 -2.71 17.92
N THR A 247 -1.37 -3.35 18.02
CA THR A 247 -2.33 -3.19 19.13
C THR A 247 -2.28 -4.34 20.13
N ASP A 248 -1.45 -5.36 19.90
CA ASP A 248 -1.28 -6.45 20.86
C ASP A 248 -0.69 -5.91 22.18
N VAL A 249 -1.29 -6.32 23.28
CA VAL A 249 -0.84 -5.96 24.63
C VAL A 249 0.44 -6.73 24.98
N LEU A 250 0.47 -8.02 24.67
CA LEU A 250 1.57 -8.92 24.94
C LEU A 250 1.57 -10.05 23.89
N ARG A 251 2.68 -10.26 23.20
CA ARG A 251 2.89 -11.42 22.33
C ARG A 251 4.06 -12.26 22.84
N LEU A 252 3.73 -13.25 23.64
CA LEU A 252 4.65 -14.24 24.16
C LEU A 252 4.02 -15.63 24.02
N ASP A 253 4.86 -16.60 23.67
CA ASP A 253 4.48 -17.99 23.75
C ASP A 253 4.56 -18.48 25.21
N TRP A 254 3.63 -19.37 25.60
CA TRP A 254 3.65 -19.97 26.92
C TRP A 254 5.01 -20.62 27.28
N GLN A 255 5.72 -21.17 26.32
CA GLN A 255 7.03 -21.79 26.51
C GLN A 255 8.13 -20.79 26.88
N GLN A 256 7.93 -19.50 26.57
CA GLN A 256 8.85 -18.43 26.96
C GLN A 256 8.62 -17.95 28.39
N VAL A 257 7.49 -18.33 29.01
CA VAL A 257 7.09 -17.87 30.35
C VAL A 257 7.71 -18.77 31.41
N VAL A 258 8.38 -18.13 32.38
CA VAL A 258 8.92 -18.80 33.59
C VAL A 258 8.01 -18.54 34.80
N ARG A 259 7.52 -17.32 34.95
CA ARG A 259 6.71 -16.88 36.08
C ARG A 259 5.83 -15.70 35.68
N VAL A 260 4.64 -15.64 36.24
CA VAL A 260 3.74 -14.49 36.14
C VAL A 260 3.37 -14.00 37.54
N GLU A 261 3.60 -12.73 37.81
CA GLU A 261 3.08 -12.03 38.97
C GLU A 261 1.90 -11.18 38.55
N PHE A 262 0.75 -11.40 39.14
CA PHE A 262 -0.49 -10.68 38.86
C PHE A 262 -0.96 -9.97 40.13
N ASP A 263 -0.93 -8.64 40.12
CA ASP A 263 -1.31 -7.82 41.29
C ASP A 263 -2.45 -6.87 40.91
N ALA A 264 -3.64 -7.17 41.43
CA ALA A 264 -4.84 -6.34 41.36
C ALA A 264 -5.33 -5.99 42.79
N GLY A 265 -4.40 -5.64 43.71
CA GLY A 265 -4.64 -5.44 45.14
C GLY A 265 -4.52 -6.73 45.96
N THR A 266 -4.42 -7.88 45.30
CA THR A 266 -3.99 -9.17 45.84
C THR A 266 -3.00 -9.75 44.89
N SER A 267 -1.82 -10.09 45.37
CA SER A 267 -0.76 -10.68 44.55
C SER A 267 -0.95 -12.17 44.36
N LEU A 268 -0.97 -12.61 43.10
CA LEU A 268 -0.96 -14.00 42.69
C LEU A 268 0.35 -14.28 41.95
N VAL A 269 0.97 -15.42 42.26
CA VAL A 269 2.23 -15.83 41.64
C VAL A 269 2.05 -17.18 40.99
N LEU A 270 2.13 -17.20 39.67
CA LEU A 270 2.11 -18.42 38.87
C LEU A 270 3.55 -18.73 38.43
N GLU A 271 4.02 -19.91 38.73
CA GLU A 271 5.38 -20.38 38.38
C GLU A 271 5.28 -21.64 37.51
N ARG A 272 6.00 -21.64 36.41
CA ARG A 272 6.14 -22.78 35.48
C ARG A 272 7.51 -23.42 35.67
N ILE A 273 7.52 -24.71 36.00
CA ILE A 273 8.74 -25.50 36.20
C ILE A 273 8.77 -26.56 35.10
N GLU A 274 9.76 -26.48 34.23
CA GLU A 274 10.02 -27.54 33.25
C GLU A 274 10.67 -28.74 33.95
N ALA A 275 10.18 -29.94 33.69
CA ALA A 275 10.87 -31.12 34.12
C ALA A 275 12.18 -31.28 33.35
N GLU A 276 13.31 -31.43 34.03
CA GLU A 276 14.57 -31.83 33.36
C GLU A 276 14.33 -33.16 32.62
N ALA A 277 14.54 -33.19 31.32
CA ALA A 277 14.46 -34.40 30.52
C ALA A 277 15.48 -35.39 31.05
N ALA A 278 15.01 -36.56 31.49
CA ALA A 278 15.92 -37.67 31.87
C ALA A 278 16.72 -38.12 30.63
N GLU A 279 18.04 -38.19 30.75
CA GLU A 279 18.93 -38.64 29.65
C GLU A 279 18.46 -39.98 29.11
N GLY A 280 17.85 -40.02 27.90
CA GLY A 280 17.62 -41.26 27.15
C GLY A 280 16.18 -41.58 26.76
N GLU A 281 15.18 -40.74 27.03
CA GLU A 281 13.82 -40.92 26.52
C GLU A 281 13.56 -39.99 25.32
N GLU A 282 13.00 -40.61 24.25
CA GLU A 282 12.56 -39.87 23.06
C GLU A 282 11.56 -38.75 23.49
N GLU A 283 11.56 -37.60 22.79
CA GLU A 283 10.76 -36.39 23.01
C GLU A 283 9.25 -36.67 23.19
N GLU A 284 8.84 -37.29 24.28
CA GLU A 284 7.51 -37.14 24.83
C GLU A 284 7.50 -35.82 25.62
N ALA A 285 6.54 -34.93 25.31
CA ALA A 285 6.39 -33.62 25.88
C ALA A 285 6.78 -33.54 27.34
N SER A 286 7.87 -32.83 27.67
CA SER A 286 8.36 -32.68 29.04
C SER A 286 7.20 -32.26 29.92
N ALA A 287 6.90 -33.07 30.96
CA ALA A 287 5.81 -32.80 31.87
C ALA A 287 6.12 -31.51 32.64
N GLU A 288 5.42 -30.41 32.27
CA GLU A 288 5.54 -29.17 33.00
C GLU A 288 4.77 -29.26 34.33
N THR A 289 5.29 -28.68 35.38
CA THR A 289 4.58 -28.46 36.64
C THR A 289 4.33 -26.99 36.82
N VAL A 290 3.06 -26.60 37.04
CA VAL A 290 2.67 -25.23 37.28
C VAL A 290 2.14 -25.09 38.70
N THR A 291 2.59 -24.06 39.42
CA THR A 291 2.11 -23.71 40.73
C THR A 291 1.50 -22.32 40.78
N LEU A 292 0.44 -22.14 41.55
CA LEU A 292 -0.14 -20.85 41.91
C LEU A 292 0.05 -20.64 43.42
N ASN A 293 0.77 -19.58 43.79
CA ASN A 293 1.19 -19.33 45.19
C ASN A 293 1.80 -20.51 45.89
N GLY A 294 2.53 -21.36 45.12
CA GLY A 294 3.20 -22.57 45.60
C GLY A 294 2.31 -23.83 45.70
N GLU A 295 1.05 -23.76 45.34
CA GLU A 295 0.16 -24.92 45.23
C GLU A 295 0.06 -25.36 43.77
N THR A 296 0.18 -26.67 43.50
CA THR A 296 0.12 -27.20 42.13
C THR A 296 -1.26 -27.04 41.54
N VAL A 297 -1.31 -26.46 40.34
CA VAL A 297 -2.53 -26.27 39.53
C VAL A 297 -2.44 -27.02 38.20
N ASP A 298 -3.59 -27.17 37.55
CA ASP A 298 -3.63 -27.76 36.21
C ASP A 298 -2.92 -26.82 35.20
N ALA A 299 -1.90 -27.37 34.51
CA ALA A 299 -1.10 -26.60 33.53
C ALA A 299 -1.93 -26.09 32.34
N ALA A 300 -2.96 -26.85 31.92
CA ALA A 300 -3.86 -26.39 30.85
C ALA A 300 -4.67 -25.17 31.28
N TYR A 301 -5.16 -25.17 32.53
CA TYR A 301 -5.88 -24.05 33.10
C TYR A 301 -4.99 -22.80 33.27
N ALA A 302 -3.74 -23.00 33.71
CA ALA A 302 -2.78 -21.93 33.85
C ALA A 302 -2.43 -21.30 32.48
N ARG A 303 -2.31 -22.13 31.45
CA ARG A 303 -2.06 -21.69 30.07
C ARG A 303 -3.25 -20.87 29.54
N GLU A 304 -4.49 -21.35 29.72
CA GLU A 304 -5.70 -20.61 29.34
C GLU A 304 -5.77 -19.24 30.04
N ALA A 305 -5.44 -19.19 31.33
CA ALA A 305 -5.41 -17.92 32.05
C ALA A 305 -4.31 -16.96 31.55
N PHE A 306 -3.17 -17.46 31.09
CA PHE A 306 -2.14 -16.66 30.45
C PHE A 306 -2.57 -16.20 29.05
N GLU A 307 -3.27 -17.05 28.29
CA GLU A 307 -3.86 -16.70 26.99
C GLU A 307 -4.88 -15.53 27.11
N ASP A 308 -5.58 -15.41 28.22
CA ASP A 308 -6.43 -14.24 28.50
C ASP A 308 -5.63 -12.92 28.53
N ILE A 309 -4.37 -12.95 28.98
CA ILE A 309 -3.48 -11.77 28.96
C ILE A 309 -3.02 -11.48 27.51
N THR A 310 -2.57 -12.49 26.78
CA THR A 310 -2.05 -12.33 25.41
C THR A 310 -3.15 -12.03 24.40
N SER A 311 -4.40 -12.33 24.70
CA SER A 311 -5.56 -12.00 23.87
C SER A 311 -6.10 -10.57 24.07
N LEU A 312 -5.54 -9.81 25.01
CA LEU A 312 -5.89 -8.41 25.15
C LEU A 312 -5.40 -7.60 23.95
N GLU A 313 -6.28 -6.79 23.41
CA GLU A 313 -5.97 -5.87 22.34
C GLU A 313 -6.20 -4.41 22.77
N GLY A 314 -5.37 -3.51 22.25
CA GLY A 314 -5.57 -2.09 22.42
C GLY A 314 -6.61 -1.54 21.46
N ASP A 315 -7.48 -0.66 21.95
CA ASP A 315 -8.48 0.07 21.15
C ASP A 315 -7.88 1.32 20.48
N GLY A 316 -6.67 1.71 20.87
CA GLY A 316 -5.96 2.89 20.35
C GLY A 316 -4.81 3.31 21.24
N PHE A 317 -4.14 4.40 20.86
CA PHE A 317 -2.98 4.91 21.57
C PHE A 317 -3.27 6.30 22.16
N VAL A 318 -2.61 6.62 23.25
CA VAL A 318 -2.72 7.92 23.94
C VAL A 318 -1.33 8.46 24.26
N ASP A 319 -1.09 9.74 23.89
CA ASP A 319 0.19 10.37 24.10
C ASP A 319 0.23 11.10 25.47
N GLY A 320 1.41 11.10 26.10
CA GLY A 320 1.69 11.90 27.29
C GLY A 320 0.95 11.47 28.56
N VAL A 321 0.41 10.26 28.59
CA VAL A 321 -0.21 9.66 29.77
C VAL A 321 0.76 8.68 30.41
N GLU A 322 0.95 8.78 31.73
CA GLU A 322 1.78 7.89 32.53
C GLU A 322 0.94 7.24 33.62
N VAL A 323 1.06 5.94 33.79
CA VAL A 323 0.36 5.18 34.83
C VAL A 323 1.12 5.30 36.15
N THR A 324 0.70 6.21 37.02
CA THR A 324 1.33 6.44 38.34
C THR A 324 0.75 5.55 39.43
N GLU A 325 -0.54 5.27 39.38
CA GLU A 325 -1.26 4.42 40.35
C GLU A 325 -1.97 3.28 39.57
N PRO A 326 -1.29 2.15 39.32
CA PRO A 326 -1.87 1.05 38.57
C PRO A 326 -2.99 0.36 39.37
N LEU A 327 -4.09 0.04 38.68
CA LEU A 327 -5.16 -0.81 39.20
C LEU A 327 -4.80 -2.30 39.06
N LEU A 328 -4.02 -2.63 38.05
CA LEU A 328 -3.49 -3.95 37.79
C LEU A 328 -2.04 -3.81 37.31
N THR A 329 -1.17 -4.62 37.88
CA THR A 329 0.18 -4.83 37.39
C THR A 329 0.38 -6.30 37.09
N ILE A 330 0.86 -6.61 35.90
CA ILE A 330 1.24 -7.97 35.50
C ILE A 330 2.73 -7.94 35.17
N THR A 331 3.53 -8.75 35.88
CA THR A 331 4.94 -8.93 35.57
C THR A 331 5.16 -10.35 35.07
N VAL A 332 5.64 -10.49 33.85
CA VAL A 332 5.96 -11.77 33.24
C VAL A 332 7.48 -11.93 33.19
N TYR A 333 8.00 -12.94 33.85
CA TYR A 333 9.38 -13.36 33.77
C TYR A 333 9.52 -14.39 32.67
N THR A 334 10.52 -14.22 31.84
CA THR A 334 10.71 -15.05 30.65
C THR A 334 12.07 -15.74 30.64
N ASN A 335 12.25 -16.69 29.74
CA ASN A 335 13.55 -17.29 29.41
C ASN A 335 14.27 -16.56 28.27
N LEU A 336 13.78 -15.40 27.81
CA LEU A 336 14.40 -14.56 26.79
C LEU A 336 15.55 -13.76 27.39
N GLU A 337 16.74 -13.80 26.77
CA GLU A 337 17.95 -13.13 27.25
C GLU A 337 17.77 -11.59 27.28
N ASP A 338 17.16 -11.01 26.25
CA ASP A 338 17.00 -9.57 26.10
C ASP A 338 15.77 -9.02 26.85
N PHE A 339 14.80 -9.85 27.18
CA PHE A 339 13.56 -9.48 27.88
C PHE A 339 13.26 -10.41 29.06
N PRO A 340 14.15 -10.50 30.06
CA PRO A 340 13.96 -11.42 31.19
C PRO A 340 12.74 -11.07 32.05
N GLU A 341 12.27 -9.83 31.96
CA GLU A 341 11.12 -9.30 32.70
C GLU A 341 10.33 -8.32 31.83
N ILE A 342 9.02 -8.52 31.73
CA ILE A 342 8.09 -7.64 31.02
C ILE A 342 7.00 -7.24 32.01
N THR A 343 6.78 -5.93 32.18
CA THR A 343 5.78 -5.39 33.09
C THR A 343 4.69 -4.67 32.33
N LEU A 344 3.44 -5.07 32.56
CA LEU A 344 2.21 -4.43 32.07
C LEU A 344 1.55 -3.67 33.23
N ARG A 345 1.31 -2.37 33.05
CA ARG A 345 0.70 -1.51 34.07
C ARG A 345 -0.58 -0.90 33.55
N PHE A 346 -1.70 -1.19 34.18
CA PHE A 346 -3.02 -0.70 33.79
C PHE A 346 -3.49 0.37 34.78
N GLY A 347 -3.79 1.56 34.28
CA GLY A 347 -4.31 2.69 35.05
C GLY A 347 -5.69 3.12 34.57
N ALA A 348 -6.46 3.77 35.42
CA ALA A 348 -7.76 4.31 35.03
C ALA A 348 -7.60 5.44 34.01
N HIS A 349 -8.42 5.40 32.95
CA HIS A 349 -8.51 6.50 31.97
C HIS A 349 -9.90 7.13 32.00
N ASP A 350 -10.94 6.38 31.64
CA ASP A 350 -12.32 6.84 31.69
C ASP A 350 -13.26 5.68 32.12
N ALA A 351 -14.58 5.85 31.91
CA ALA A 351 -15.56 4.84 32.31
C ALA A 351 -15.54 3.56 31.48
N THR A 352 -14.88 3.57 30.30
CA THR A 352 -14.91 2.50 29.30
C THR A 352 -13.52 1.93 29.00
N SER A 353 -12.46 2.64 29.39
CA SER A 353 -11.08 2.28 29.04
C SER A 353 -10.09 2.48 30.19
N TYR A 354 -9.08 1.64 30.22
CA TYR A 354 -7.86 1.80 30.98
C TYR A 354 -6.69 2.18 30.06
N VAL A 355 -5.70 2.84 30.59
CA VAL A 355 -4.40 3.04 29.93
C VAL A 355 -3.48 1.91 30.31
N LEU A 356 -2.85 1.30 29.32
CA LEU A 356 -1.80 0.29 29.50
C LEU A 356 -0.44 0.88 29.10
N GLU A 357 0.55 0.68 29.96
CA GLU A 357 1.98 0.79 29.67
C GLU A 357 2.62 -0.59 29.67
N ASN A 358 3.31 -0.94 28.59
CA ASN A 358 4.06 -2.20 28.48
C ASN A 358 5.58 -2.00 28.28
N GLY A 359 6.06 -0.76 28.30
CA GLY A 359 7.48 -0.42 28.20
C GLY A 359 8.09 -0.56 26.79
N VAL A 360 7.37 -1.13 25.82
CA VAL A 360 7.86 -1.40 24.46
C VAL A 360 7.28 -0.42 23.44
N GLN A 361 6.06 0.03 23.66
CA GLN A 361 5.35 0.93 22.73
C GLN A 361 4.65 2.08 23.48
N ALA A 362 4.05 3.01 22.74
CA ALA A 362 3.25 4.08 23.33
C ALA A 362 2.13 3.50 24.20
N PRO A 363 1.73 4.21 25.27
CA PRO A 363 0.60 3.81 26.09
C PRO A 363 -0.65 3.58 25.25
N MET A 364 -1.35 2.47 25.53
CA MET A 364 -2.55 2.06 24.79
C MET A 364 -3.80 2.24 25.66
N LEU A 365 -4.93 2.49 25.00
CA LEU A 365 -6.24 2.30 25.58
C LEU A 365 -6.67 0.85 25.44
N VAL A 366 -7.14 0.25 26.52
CA VAL A 366 -7.67 -1.13 26.56
C VAL A 366 -9.05 -1.10 27.15
N SER A 367 -9.98 -1.90 26.63
CA SER A 367 -11.34 -1.99 27.12
C SER A 367 -11.37 -2.29 28.64
N ALA A 368 -12.04 -1.44 29.41
CA ALA A 368 -12.21 -1.65 30.84
C ALA A 368 -12.92 -2.99 31.14
N SER A 369 -13.88 -3.40 30.31
CA SER A 369 -14.61 -4.65 30.48
C SER A 369 -13.72 -5.87 30.28
N SER A 370 -12.73 -5.81 29.37
CA SER A 370 -11.77 -6.89 29.13
C SER A 370 -10.82 -7.03 30.32
N VAL A 371 -10.26 -5.92 30.79
CA VAL A 371 -9.37 -5.91 31.97
C VAL A 371 -10.11 -6.33 33.24
N ASP A 372 -11.32 -5.87 33.48
CA ASP A 372 -12.13 -6.29 34.61
C ASP A 372 -12.48 -7.79 34.58
N THR A 373 -12.67 -8.34 33.36
CA THR A 373 -12.88 -9.77 33.19
C THR A 373 -11.60 -10.54 33.51
N LEU A 374 -10.45 -10.08 33.02
CA LEU A 374 -9.14 -10.65 33.33
C LEU A 374 -8.88 -10.67 34.85
N ILE A 375 -9.07 -9.54 35.54
CA ILE A 375 -8.92 -9.45 36.99
C ILE A 375 -9.84 -10.48 37.71
N ARG A 376 -11.06 -10.65 37.23
CA ARG A 376 -12.01 -11.60 37.80
C ARG A 376 -11.55 -13.03 37.57
N THR A 377 -11.15 -13.40 36.35
CA THR A 377 -10.64 -14.75 36.03
C THR A 377 -9.49 -15.11 36.95
N TRP A 378 -8.49 -14.25 37.07
CA TRP A 378 -7.31 -14.50 37.89
C TRP A 378 -7.64 -14.55 39.39
N SER A 379 -8.58 -13.71 39.90
CA SER A 379 -8.98 -13.70 41.30
C SER A 379 -9.72 -14.96 41.73
N TYR A 380 -10.26 -15.74 40.82
CA TYR A 380 -10.95 -17.00 41.06
C TYR A 380 -10.17 -18.22 40.62
N MET A 381 -8.88 -18.08 40.30
CA MET A 381 -8.01 -19.24 40.08
C MET A 381 -7.97 -20.13 41.31
N PRO A 382 -8.17 -21.44 41.14
CA PRO A 382 -8.28 -22.40 42.24
C PRO A 382 -6.99 -22.58 43.05
#